data_c89412139b2350057d80c8eb8a0ab209
#
_entry.id   c89412139b2350057d80c8eb8a0ab209
#
_cell.length_a   1.000
_cell.length_b   1.000
_cell.length_c   1.000
_cell.angle_alpha   90.00
_cell.angle_beta   90.00
_cell.angle_gamma   90.00
#
_symmetry.space_group_name_H-M   'P 1'
#
loop_
_entity.id
_entity.type
_entity.pdbx_description
1 polymer ?
#
loop_
_entity_poly.entity_id
_entity_poly.type
_entity_poly.pdbx_seq_one_letter_code
_entity_poly.pdbx_strand_id
1 'polypeptide(L)'
;ILEQCYRLDEIGLDHGELSKAPKHLLVDKAHKPFIVDFETASTTRNASNVTSVCQFLFQGNSEVCKAIAQILGPRNKADLVAALRKYRKERNRANFEALERLCLE
;
A
#
# COMPACT_ATOMS: atom_id res chain seq x y z
N ILE A 1 2.71 -2.77 -7.06
CA ILE A 1 1.46 -2.25 -6.47
C ILE A 1 1.70 -1.00 -5.63
N LEU A 2 2.77 -0.94 -4.88
CA LEU A 2 3.10 0.23 -4.06
C LEU A 2 3.34 1.47 -4.93
N GLU A 3 4.06 1.32 -6.05
CA GLU A 3 4.30 2.42 -6.98
C GLU A 3 2.99 2.95 -7.57
N GLN A 4 2.06 2.08 -7.90
CA GLN A 4 0.74 2.47 -8.40
C GLN A 4 -0.02 3.27 -7.34
N CYS A 5 0.02 2.84 -6.08
CA CYS A 5 -0.60 3.55 -4.97
C CYS A 5 0.03 4.92 -4.75
N TYR A 6 1.35 5.01 -4.87
CA TYR A 6 2.05 6.28 -4.75
C TYR A 6 1.64 7.26 -5.84
N ARG A 7 1.50 6.79 -7.08
CA ARG A 7 1.03 7.64 -8.19
C ARG A 7 -0.38 8.16 -7.94
N LEU A 8 -1.26 7.33 -7.38
CA LEU A 8 -2.60 7.77 -7.00
C LEU A 8 -2.54 8.83 -5.88
N ASP A 9 -1.65 8.65 -4.91
CA ASP A 9 -1.45 9.63 -3.86
C ASP A 9 -0.96 10.97 -4.42
N GLU A 10 -0.03 10.93 -5.39
CA GLU A 10 0.51 12.15 -6.01
C GLU A 10 -0.56 12.97 -6.72
N ILE A 11 -1.51 12.34 -7.39
CA ILE A 11 -2.59 13.05 -8.10
C ILE A 11 -3.76 13.37 -7.20
N GLY A 12 -3.72 12.97 -5.93
CA GLY A 12 -4.77 13.27 -4.96
C GLY A 12 -6.02 12.42 -5.07
N LEU A 13 -5.94 11.25 -5.72
CA LEU A 13 -7.06 10.34 -5.85
C LEU A 13 -6.95 9.24 -4.79
N ASP A 14 -7.91 9.19 -3.87
CA ASP A 14 -8.00 8.12 -2.86
C ASP A 14 -8.92 7.01 -3.36
N HIS A 15 -8.41 5.78 -3.45
CA HIS A 15 -9.21 4.63 -3.87
C HIS A 15 -10.37 4.36 -2.91
N GLY A 16 -10.09 4.40 -1.61
CA GLY A 16 -11.11 4.28 -0.59
C GLY A 16 -11.32 2.89 -0.01
N GLU A 17 -10.86 1.84 -0.68
CA GLU A 17 -11.11 0.46 -0.24
C GLU A 17 -9.88 -0.46 -0.29
N LEU A 18 -8.68 0.08 -0.38
CA LEU A 18 -7.46 -0.74 -0.47
C LEU A 18 -7.15 -1.49 0.82
N SER A 19 -7.71 -1.09 1.95
CA SER A 19 -7.59 -1.85 3.20
C SER A 19 -8.43 -3.13 3.20
N LYS A 20 -9.31 -3.29 2.22
CA LYS A 20 -10.18 -4.46 2.04
C LYS A 20 -9.77 -5.33 0.86
N ALA A 21 -8.57 -5.10 0.30
CA ALA A 21 -8.04 -6.02 -0.71
C ALA A 21 -8.07 -7.46 -0.16
N PRO A 22 -8.18 -8.51 -0.97
CA PRO A 22 -7.75 -8.60 -2.36
C PRO A 22 -8.80 -8.28 -3.43
N LYS A 23 -10.01 -7.88 -3.07
CA LYS A 23 -11.07 -7.63 -4.06
C LYS A 23 -10.68 -6.65 -5.17
N HIS A 24 -9.79 -5.70 -4.84
CA HIS A 24 -9.43 -4.59 -5.73
C HIS A 24 -8.01 -4.72 -6.30
N LEU A 25 -7.35 -5.84 -6.05
CA LEU A 25 -6.00 -6.10 -6.55
C LEU A 25 -6.03 -7.33 -7.45
N LEU A 26 -5.65 -7.15 -8.70
CA LEU A 26 -5.58 -8.23 -9.68
C LEU A 26 -4.14 -8.39 -10.20
N VAL A 27 -3.84 -9.58 -10.69
CA VAL A 27 -2.55 -9.90 -11.31
C VAL A 27 -2.82 -10.41 -12.71
N ASP A 28 -2.17 -9.83 -13.71
CA ASP A 28 -2.34 -10.25 -15.09
C ASP A 28 -1.51 -11.50 -15.43
N LYS A 29 -1.56 -11.96 -16.69
CA LYS A 29 -0.85 -13.16 -17.14
C LYS A 29 0.67 -13.03 -17.03
N ALA A 30 1.19 -11.81 -17.02
CA ALA A 30 2.62 -11.53 -16.85
C ALA A 30 2.99 -11.35 -15.37
N HIS A 31 2.10 -11.69 -14.45
CA HIS A 31 2.26 -11.52 -12.99
C HIS A 31 2.43 -10.06 -12.56
N LYS A 32 1.91 -9.12 -13.37
CA LYS A 32 1.94 -7.71 -13.04
C LYS A 32 0.67 -7.34 -12.26
N PRO A 33 0.79 -6.85 -11.01
CA PRO A 33 -0.39 -6.46 -10.23
C PRO A 33 -0.96 -5.13 -10.71
N PHE A 34 -2.28 -4.98 -10.58
CA PHE A 34 -2.94 -3.70 -10.86
C PHE A 34 -4.18 -3.53 -9.98
N ILE A 35 -4.56 -2.28 -9.79
CA ILE A 35 -5.67 -1.88 -8.93
C ILE A 35 -6.91 -1.70 -9.79
N VAL A 36 -8.05 -2.22 -9.30
CA VAL A 36 -9.34 -2.11 -9.98
C VAL A 36 -10.40 -1.60 -8.99
N ASP A 37 -11.60 -1.37 -9.51
CA ASP A 37 -12.80 -1.04 -8.74
C ASP A 37 -12.67 0.30 -8.00
N PHE A 38 -12.68 1.38 -8.78
CA PHE A 38 -12.58 2.74 -8.29
C PHE A 38 -13.94 3.37 -7.94
N GLU A 39 -14.99 2.58 -7.73
CA GLU A 39 -16.33 3.12 -7.54
C GLU A 39 -16.45 3.99 -6.28
N THR A 40 -15.64 3.74 -5.25
CA THR A 40 -15.61 4.59 -4.06
C THR A 40 -14.48 5.61 -4.07
N ALA A 41 -13.76 5.76 -5.19
CA ALA A 41 -12.66 6.70 -5.29
C ALA A 41 -13.12 8.15 -5.15
N SER A 42 -12.25 8.99 -4.61
CA SER A 42 -12.56 10.39 -4.33
C SER A 42 -11.33 11.28 -4.50
N THR A 43 -11.53 12.48 -5.04
CA THR A 43 -10.52 13.53 -5.08
C THR A 43 -10.69 14.55 -3.96
N THR A 44 -11.74 14.41 -3.16
CA THR A 44 -12.02 15.32 -2.04
C THR A 44 -11.51 14.81 -0.70
N ARG A 45 -11.28 13.48 -0.56
CA ARG A 45 -10.65 12.92 0.61
C ARG A 45 -9.13 13.07 0.49
N ASN A 46 -8.43 13.06 1.63
CA ASN A 46 -6.98 12.94 1.61
C ASN A 46 -6.59 11.58 1.07
N ALA A 47 -5.77 11.56 0.01
CA ALA A 47 -5.33 10.31 -0.58
C ALA A 47 -4.43 9.56 0.41
N SER A 48 -4.73 8.27 0.63
CA SER A 48 -4.01 7.43 1.58
C SER A 48 -3.81 6.00 1.04
N ASN A 49 -3.61 5.88 -0.28
CA ASN A 49 -3.52 4.58 -0.95
C ASN A 49 -2.33 3.75 -0.49
N VAL A 50 -1.15 4.35 -0.42
CA VAL A 50 0.07 3.65 0.05
C VAL A 50 -0.11 3.18 1.49
N THR A 51 -0.61 4.04 2.38
CA THR A 51 -0.84 3.70 3.78
C THR A 51 -1.81 2.54 3.91
N SER A 52 -2.95 2.61 3.20
CA SER A 52 -3.99 1.58 3.27
C SER A 52 -3.50 0.23 2.77
N VAL A 53 -2.83 0.19 1.63
CA VAL A 53 -2.34 -1.08 1.07
C VAL A 53 -1.20 -1.66 1.92
N CYS A 54 -0.33 -0.83 2.48
CA CYS A 54 0.72 -1.31 3.39
C CYS A 54 0.14 -1.92 4.65
N GLN A 55 -0.89 -1.32 5.22
CA GLN A 55 -1.57 -1.88 6.38
C GLN A 55 -2.19 -3.24 6.06
N PHE A 56 -2.81 -3.37 4.90
CA PHE A 56 -3.39 -4.65 4.48
C PHE A 56 -2.31 -5.71 4.27
N LEU A 57 -1.24 -5.39 3.53
CA LEU A 57 -0.24 -6.38 3.12
C LEU A 57 0.73 -6.76 4.24
N PHE A 58 1.06 -5.85 5.15
CA PHE A 58 2.16 -6.04 6.10
C PHE A 58 1.77 -5.94 7.57
N GLN A 59 0.59 -5.41 7.90
CA GLN A 59 0.16 -5.23 9.29
C GLN A 59 -1.12 -5.98 9.62
N GLY A 60 -1.79 -6.58 8.62
CA GLY A 60 -3.06 -7.26 8.83
C GLY A 60 -2.92 -8.71 9.28
N ASN A 61 -4.07 -9.36 9.48
CA ASN A 61 -4.14 -10.78 9.82
C ASN A 61 -4.75 -11.62 8.69
N SER A 62 -4.85 -11.06 7.47
CA SER A 62 -5.40 -11.76 6.33
C SER A 62 -4.48 -12.88 5.85
N GLU A 63 -5.04 -13.82 5.08
CA GLU A 63 -4.26 -14.88 4.47
C GLU A 63 -3.18 -14.33 3.53
N VAL A 64 -3.46 -13.21 2.85
CA VAL A 64 -2.50 -12.55 1.98
C VAL A 64 -1.31 -12.01 2.81
N CYS A 65 -1.59 -11.36 3.93
CA CYS A 65 -0.56 -10.86 4.82
C CYS A 65 0.32 -11.99 5.35
N LYS A 66 -0.30 -13.10 5.77
CA LYS A 66 0.44 -14.28 6.25
C LYS A 66 1.31 -14.90 5.16
N ALA A 67 0.79 -14.98 3.94
CA ALA A 67 1.54 -15.51 2.80
C ALA A 67 2.75 -14.65 2.47
N ILE A 68 2.60 -13.33 2.49
CA ILE A 68 3.70 -12.39 2.26
C ILE A 68 4.77 -12.54 3.36
N ALA A 69 4.37 -12.67 4.61
CA ALA A 69 5.29 -12.87 5.72
C ALA A 69 6.11 -14.16 5.57
N GLN A 70 5.52 -15.22 5.02
CA GLN A 70 6.23 -16.47 4.74
C GLN A 70 7.27 -16.32 3.64
N ILE A 71 6.98 -15.51 2.61
CA ILE A 71 7.87 -15.34 1.46
C ILE A 71 9.00 -14.35 1.77
N LEU A 72 8.67 -13.21 2.35
CA LEU A 72 9.60 -12.10 2.59
C LEU A 72 10.17 -12.10 4.01
N GLY A 73 9.65 -12.92 4.90
CA GLY A 73 9.96 -12.89 6.32
C GLY A 73 9.16 -11.82 7.06
N PRO A 74 9.16 -11.89 8.41
CA PRO A 74 8.43 -10.92 9.22
C PRO A 74 9.06 -9.53 9.10
N ARG A 75 8.21 -8.49 9.11
CA ARG A 75 8.66 -7.10 9.08
C ARG A 75 8.61 -6.52 10.50
N ASN A 76 9.54 -5.61 10.78
CA ASN A 76 9.54 -4.88 12.05
C ASN A 76 8.37 -3.89 12.04
N LYS A 77 7.34 -4.19 12.85
CA LYS A 77 6.12 -3.39 12.87
C LYS A 77 6.38 -1.96 13.36
N ALA A 78 7.28 -1.78 14.33
CA ALA A 78 7.60 -0.45 14.85
C ALA A 78 8.26 0.42 13.77
N ASP A 79 9.22 -0.13 13.02
CA ASP A 79 9.86 0.58 11.92
C ASP A 79 8.87 0.91 10.81
N LEU A 80 7.99 -0.02 10.48
CA LEU A 80 6.97 0.18 9.45
C LEU A 80 5.99 1.28 9.85
N VAL A 81 5.52 1.29 11.09
CA VAL A 81 4.62 2.33 11.60
C VAL A 81 5.30 3.69 11.55
N ALA A 82 6.57 3.78 11.96
CA ALA A 82 7.32 5.03 11.92
C ALA A 82 7.46 5.56 10.49
N ALA A 83 7.79 4.68 9.54
CA ALA A 83 7.91 5.05 8.12
C ALA A 83 6.58 5.49 7.51
N LEU A 84 5.48 4.82 7.87
CA LEU A 84 4.14 5.20 7.43
C LEU A 84 3.75 6.57 7.98
N ARG A 85 4.04 6.86 9.25
CA ARG A 85 3.78 8.17 9.85
C ARG A 85 4.55 9.27 9.15
N LYS A 86 5.82 9.02 8.86
CA LYS A 86 6.67 9.99 8.15
C LYS A 86 6.16 10.27 6.75
N TYR A 87 5.77 9.22 6.02
CA TYR A 87 5.19 9.35 4.68
C TYR A 87 3.87 10.14 4.70
N ARG A 88 3.00 9.86 5.68
CA ARG A 88 1.72 10.58 5.79
C ARG A 88 1.92 12.05 6.12
N LYS A 89 2.93 12.38 6.92
CA LYS A 89 3.24 13.75 7.32
C LYS A 89 3.88 14.54 6.18
N GLU A 90 4.81 13.92 5.47
CA GLU A 90 5.49 14.50 4.31
C GLU A 90 5.45 13.48 3.16
N ARG A 91 4.45 13.62 2.31
CA ARG A 91 4.24 12.71 1.18
C ARG A 91 5.10 13.12 0.01
N ASN A 92 6.30 12.56 -0.07
CA ASN A 92 7.24 12.79 -1.15
C ASN A 92 7.91 11.49 -1.58
N ARG A 93 8.64 11.54 -2.68
CA ARG A 93 9.29 10.36 -3.26
C ARG A 93 10.31 9.74 -2.31
N ALA A 94 11.10 10.54 -1.61
CA ALA A 94 12.12 10.05 -0.69
C ALA A 94 11.51 9.24 0.46
N ASN A 95 10.43 9.74 1.06
CA ASN A 95 9.73 9.04 2.14
C ASN A 95 9.01 7.79 1.63
N PHE A 96 8.48 7.83 0.41
CA PHE A 96 7.88 6.65 -0.21
C PHE A 96 8.95 5.57 -0.46
N GLU A 97 10.11 5.92 -0.99
CA GLU A 97 11.17 4.95 -1.24
C GLU A 97 11.73 4.34 0.05
N ALA A 98 11.83 5.13 1.12
CA ALA A 98 12.23 4.60 2.42
C ALA A 98 11.23 3.58 2.95
N LEU A 99 9.94 3.86 2.81
CA LEU A 99 8.87 2.93 3.16
C LEU A 99 8.91 1.65 2.31
N GLU A 100 9.08 1.81 1.00
CA GLU A 100 9.15 0.68 0.07
C GLU A 100 10.30 -0.25 0.40
N ARG A 101 11.46 0.28 0.76
CA ARG A 101 12.61 -0.54 1.18
C ARG A 101 12.29 -1.36 2.42
N LEU A 102 11.64 -0.76 3.40
CA LEU A 102 11.22 -1.50 4.60
C LEU A 102 10.25 -2.62 4.29
N CYS A 103 9.39 -2.43 3.32
CA CYS A 103 8.40 -3.44 2.92
C CYS A 103 9.02 -4.58 2.12
N LEU A 104 9.96 -4.30 1.22
CA LEU A 104 10.44 -5.25 0.21
C LEU A 104 11.86 -5.77 0.47
N GLU A 105 12.58 -5.15 1.34
CA GLU A 105 13.92 -5.56 1.76
C GLU A 105 13.94 -5.98 3.24
#